data_8d47dd75f53d35937ff61408e96ca724
#
_entry.id   8d47dd75f53d35937ff61408e96ca724
#
_cell.length_a   1.000
_cell.length_b   1.000
_cell.length_c   1.000
_cell.angle_alpha   90.00
_cell.angle_beta   90.00
_cell.angle_gamma   90.00
#
_symmetry.space_group_name_H-M   'P 1'
#
loop_
_entity.id
_entity.type
_entity.pdbx_description
1 polymer ?
#
loop_
_entity_poly.entity_id
_entity_poly.type
_entity_poly.pdbx_seq_one_letter_code
_entity_poly.pdbx_strand_id
1 'polypeptide(L)'
;NMTNFEKSPSVFISYSWDSDEHKKKVKELANKLLDSGIEAIIDQYDLQPGDRLPHFMEKISRVDKVLIICTPTYKIKADNRKGGVGYEGNIISSELLTSQNERKFIPLIFEGNIENSLPTFLAGKLYIDFTDLTQNDDNYDDLVTTIYGERKKPPVIKRTSESIKKPSHLIADSTSDEVKILGI
;
A
#
# COMPACT_ATOMS: atom_id res chain seq x y z
N ASN A 1 -14.85 3.73 33.33
CA ASN A 1 -15.11 3.81 31.89
C ASN A 1 -13.77 3.95 31.17
N MET A 2 -13.13 2.81 30.93
CA MET A 2 -11.94 2.77 30.06
C MET A 2 -12.43 3.00 28.64
N THR A 3 -12.12 4.16 28.08
CA THR A 3 -12.25 4.41 26.67
C THR A 3 -11.36 3.43 25.95
N ASN A 4 -11.97 2.51 25.21
CA ASN A 4 -11.27 1.63 24.30
C ASN A 4 -10.61 2.52 23.25
N PHE A 5 -9.33 2.83 23.42
CA PHE A 5 -8.53 3.39 22.34
C PHE A 5 -8.45 2.30 21.28
N GLU A 6 -9.26 2.40 20.24
CA GLU A 6 -9.14 1.50 19.10
C GLU A 6 -7.69 1.59 18.61
N LYS A 7 -6.99 0.46 18.66
CA LYS A 7 -5.61 0.36 18.20
C LYS A 7 -5.54 0.76 16.73
N SER A 8 -4.61 1.63 16.37
CA SER A 8 -4.34 2.01 14.99
C SER A 8 -4.13 0.77 14.11
N PRO A 9 -4.66 0.75 12.89
CA PRO A 9 -4.36 -0.34 11.97
C PRO A 9 -2.87 -0.36 11.63
N SER A 10 -2.35 -1.56 11.40
CA SER A 10 -0.95 -1.77 11.06
C SER A 10 -0.82 -2.47 9.71
N VAL A 11 0.19 -2.08 8.97
CA VAL A 11 0.53 -2.66 7.68
C VAL A 11 2.01 -2.99 7.61
N PHE A 12 2.32 -4.07 6.93
CA PHE A 12 3.68 -4.40 6.53
C PHE A 12 3.84 -4.12 5.03
N ILE A 13 4.93 -3.47 4.64
CA ILE A 13 5.20 -3.14 3.24
C ILE A 13 6.26 -4.10 2.71
N SER A 14 5.84 -4.95 1.78
CA SER A 14 6.71 -5.87 1.05
C SER A 14 7.10 -5.25 -0.29
N TYR A 15 8.39 -5.10 -0.55
CA TYR A 15 8.90 -4.51 -1.77
C TYR A 15 10.28 -5.04 -2.11
N SER A 16 10.66 -4.98 -3.39
CA SER A 16 12.00 -5.35 -3.86
C SER A 16 12.92 -4.11 -3.89
N TRP A 17 14.19 -4.34 -3.69
CA TRP A 17 15.21 -3.28 -3.68
C TRP A 17 15.68 -2.97 -5.12
N ASP A 18 14.78 -2.41 -5.92
CA ASP A 18 15.02 -2.17 -7.34
C ASP A 18 16.06 -1.07 -7.58
N SER A 19 15.94 0.02 -6.84
CA SER A 19 16.81 1.20 -6.93
C SER A 19 16.66 2.07 -5.69
N ASP A 20 17.55 3.02 -5.50
CA ASP A 20 17.44 4.01 -4.42
C ASP A 20 16.22 4.90 -4.59
N GLU A 21 15.88 5.25 -5.83
CA GLU A 21 14.66 6.00 -6.13
C GLU A 21 13.39 5.21 -5.75
N HIS A 22 13.35 3.94 -6.07
CA HIS A 22 12.23 3.06 -5.70
C HIS A 22 12.10 2.95 -4.18
N LYS A 23 13.19 2.70 -3.47
CA LYS A 23 13.22 2.69 -2.00
C LYS A 23 12.69 3.98 -1.40
N LYS A 24 13.05 5.12 -1.99
CA LYS A 24 12.55 6.43 -1.57
C LYS A 24 11.04 6.55 -1.74
N LYS A 25 10.49 6.14 -2.88
CA LYS A 25 9.05 6.13 -3.12
C LYS A 25 8.29 5.27 -2.12
N VAL A 26 8.82 4.10 -1.80
CA VAL A 26 8.23 3.20 -0.78
C VAL A 26 8.25 3.85 0.59
N LYS A 27 9.35 4.50 0.96
CA LYS A 27 9.47 5.25 2.20
C LYS A 27 8.48 6.42 2.29
N GLU A 28 8.28 7.14 1.19
CA GLU A 28 7.28 8.22 1.11
C GLU A 28 5.87 7.68 1.33
N LEU A 29 5.53 6.52 0.77
CA LEU A 29 4.26 5.85 1.03
C LEU A 29 4.12 5.50 2.52
N ALA A 30 5.14 4.92 3.13
CA ALA A 30 5.13 4.58 4.55
C ALA A 30 4.89 5.82 5.43
N ASN A 31 5.58 6.92 5.15
CA ASN A 31 5.40 8.17 5.87
C ASN A 31 3.98 8.72 5.70
N LYS A 32 3.44 8.67 4.50
CA LYS A 32 2.08 9.13 4.21
C LYS A 32 1.03 8.31 4.95
N LEU A 33 1.24 7.00 5.07
CA LEU A 33 0.37 6.11 5.85
C LEU A 33 0.44 6.43 7.34
N LEU A 34 1.64 6.68 7.88
CA LEU A 34 1.83 7.13 9.25
C LEU A 34 1.08 8.43 9.53
N ASP A 35 1.13 9.40 8.63
CA ASP A 35 0.38 10.66 8.72
C ASP A 35 -1.14 10.43 8.70
N SER A 36 -1.60 9.34 8.12
CA SER A 36 -3.02 8.93 8.11
C SER A 36 -3.42 8.07 9.31
N GLY A 37 -2.55 7.91 10.29
CA GLY A 37 -2.82 7.14 11.51
C GLY A 37 -2.65 5.63 11.34
N ILE A 38 -1.96 5.18 10.30
CA ILE A 38 -1.68 3.78 10.02
C ILE A 38 -0.22 3.49 10.39
N GLU A 39 -0.02 2.51 11.25
CA GLU A 39 1.32 2.03 11.58
C GLU A 39 1.90 1.25 10.39
N ALA A 40 2.81 1.88 9.67
CA ALA A 40 3.48 1.26 8.52
C ALA A 40 4.86 0.75 8.92
N ILE A 41 5.09 -0.54 8.69
CA ILE A 41 6.33 -1.23 8.99
C ILE A 41 7.06 -1.51 7.68
N ILE A 42 8.26 -1.01 7.55
CA ILE A 42 9.16 -1.30 6.44
C ILE A 42 10.57 -1.64 6.96
N ASP A 43 11.30 -2.41 6.18
CA ASP A 43 12.66 -2.81 6.54
C ASP A 43 13.63 -1.64 6.78
N GLN A 44 13.44 -0.53 6.06
CA GLN A 44 14.29 0.65 6.20
C GLN A 44 14.24 1.29 7.58
N TYR A 45 13.15 1.09 8.33
CA TYR A 45 12.99 1.65 9.66
C TYR A 45 13.20 0.64 10.79
N ASP A 46 12.84 -0.60 10.52
CA ASP A 46 12.64 -1.60 11.55
C ASP A 46 13.74 -2.64 11.63
N LEU A 47 14.61 -2.71 10.62
CA LEU A 47 15.79 -3.56 10.60
C LEU A 47 17.03 -2.76 10.95
N GLN A 48 17.73 -3.19 12.00
CA GLN A 48 18.98 -2.61 12.42
C GLN A 48 20.13 -3.59 12.18
N PRO A 49 21.38 -3.09 12.03
CA PRO A 49 22.54 -3.96 11.94
C PRO A 49 22.58 -4.94 13.12
N GLY A 50 22.68 -6.23 12.81
CA GLY A 50 22.66 -7.31 13.81
C GLY A 50 21.29 -7.99 13.97
N ASP A 51 20.24 -7.47 13.41
CA ASP A 51 18.92 -8.12 13.43
C ASP A 51 18.89 -9.39 12.57
N ARG A 52 18.11 -10.37 13.03
CA ARG A 52 17.89 -11.61 12.29
C ARG A 52 16.66 -11.51 11.42
N LEU A 53 16.78 -11.93 10.15
CA LEU A 53 15.70 -11.94 9.15
C LEU A 53 14.44 -12.79 9.51
N PRO A 54 14.50 -13.85 10.34
CA PRO A 54 13.30 -14.65 10.64
C PRO A 54 12.16 -13.89 11.32
N HIS A 55 12.39 -12.73 11.89
CA HIS A 55 11.33 -11.89 12.49
C HIS A 55 10.30 -11.36 11.49
N PHE A 56 10.61 -11.45 10.19
CA PHE A 56 9.71 -11.05 9.12
C PHE A 56 8.38 -11.82 9.12
N MET A 57 8.43 -13.13 9.25
CA MET A 57 7.23 -13.98 9.29
C MET A 57 6.35 -13.65 10.49
N GLU A 58 6.97 -13.38 11.62
CA GLU A 58 6.27 -12.98 12.83
C GLU A 58 5.60 -11.60 12.66
N LYS A 59 6.28 -10.64 12.04
CA LYS A 59 5.71 -9.32 11.73
C LYS A 59 4.50 -9.43 10.81
N ILE A 60 4.56 -10.24 9.76
CA ILE A 60 3.43 -10.46 8.84
C ILE A 60 2.22 -11.02 9.57
N SER A 61 2.40 -11.94 10.49
CA SER A 61 1.28 -12.53 11.23
C SER A 61 0.58 -11.54 12.15
N ARG A 62 1.26 -10.52 12.61
CA ARG A 62 0.77 -9.53 13.58
C ARG A 62 0.11 -8.30 12.96
N VAL A 63 0.40 -7.97 11.72
CA VAL A 63 -0.16 -6.80 11.05
C VAL A 63 -1.57 -7.05 10.53
N ASP A 64 -2.33 -6.01 10.35
CA ASP A 64 -3.68 -6.09 9.79
C ASP A 64 -3.67 -6.35 8.28
N LYS A 65 -2.76 -5.69 7.55
CA LYS A 65 -2.62 -5.82 6.10
C LYS A 65 -1.14 -5.88 5.70
N VAL A 66 -0.89 -6.52 4.57
CA VAL A 66 0.40 -6.55 3.90
C VAL A 66 0.25 -5.87 2.54
N LEU A 67 1.00 -4.81 2.31
CA LEU A 67 1.03 -4.12 1.04
C LEU A 67 2.15 -4.71 0.19
N ILE A 68 1.82 -5.20 -0.99
CA ILE A 68 2.79 -5.77 -1.92
C ILE A 68 3.05 -4.75 -3.01
N ILE A 69 4.24 -4.17 -3.02
CA ILE A 69 4.66 -3.16 -3.99
C ILE A 69 5.12 -3.88 -5.25
N CYS A 70 4.25 -3.93 -6.25
CA CYS A 70 4.47 -4.67 -7.48
C CYS A 70 5.25 -3.82 -8.50
N THR A 71 6.37 -4.37 -8.92
CA THR A 71 7.21 -3.89 -10.02
C THR A 71 7.63 -5.09 -10.86
N PRO A 72 8.14 -4.89 -12.08
CA PRO A 72 8.67 -6.01 -12.87
C PRO A 72 9.72 -6.83 -12.13
N THR A 73 10.60 -6.17 -11.39
CA THR A 73 11.61 -6.85 -10.57
C THR A 73 10.97 -7.66 -9.45
N TYR A 74 9.97 -7.12 -8.77
CA TYR A 74 9.25 -7.86 -7.72
C TYR A 74 8.61 -9.14 -8.27
N LYS A 75 7.92 -9.03 -9.41
CA LYS A 75 7.29 -10.18 -10.05
C LYS A 75 8.29 -11.30 -10.37
N ILE A 76 9.41 -10.95 -11.00
CA ILE A 76 10.45 -11.93 -11.35
C ILE A 76 10.96 -12.64 -10.10
N LYS A 77 11.27 -11.88 -9.06
CA LYS A 77 11.79 -12.45 -7.80
C LYS A 77 10.75 -13.31 -7.09
N ALA A 78 9.50 -12.86 -7.03
CA ALA A 78 8.42 -13.57 -6.37
C ALA A 78 8.05 -14.86 -7.10
N ASP A 79 7.97 -14.84 -8.43
CA ASP A 79 7.62 -16.01 -9.24
C ASP A 79 8.73 -17.07 -9.22
N ASN A 80 9.97 -16.66 -9.09
CA ASN A 80 11.12 -17.59 -9.06
C ASN A 80 11.46 -18.11 -7.67
N ARG A 81 10.77 -17.62 -6.64
CA ARG A 81 11.09 -17.97 -5.26
C ARG A 81 10.33 -19.18 -4.78
N LYS A 82 11.05 -20.12 -4.17
CA LYS A 82 10.52 -21.25 -3.41
C LYS A 82 10.88 -21.08 -1.94
N GLY A 83 9.87 -21.10 -1.08
CA GLY A 83 10.08 -21.26 0.36
C GLY A 83 10.71 -20.08 1.08
N GLY A 84 9.99 -18.98 1.24
CA GLY A 84 10.33 -17.97 2.21
C GLY A 84 10.77 -16.62 1.66
N VAL A 85 11.36 -15.83 2.54
CA VAL A 85 11.82 -14.47 2.30
C VAL A 85 13.31 -14.47 1.98
N GLY A 86 13.75 -13.70 1.00
CA GLY A 86 15.16 -13.57 0.66
C GLY A 86 15.75 -12.22 0.98
N TYR A 87 17.05 -12.17 0.81
CA TYR A 87 17.90 -11.07 1.22
C TYR A 87 17.81 -9.81 0.33
N GLU A 88 17.10 -9.88 -0.78
CA GLU A 88 17.02 -8.80 -1.77
C GLU A 88 15.71 -8.02 -1.74
N GLY A 89 15.20 -7.80 -0.57
CA GLY A 89 13.89 -7.23 -0.32
C GLY A 89 13.00 -8.22 0.43
N ASN A 90 11.93 -7.73 0.99
CA ASN A 90 10.98 -8.51 1.77
C ASN A 90 9.89 -9.09 0.86
N ILE A 91 10.25 -10.02 0.00
CA ILE A 91 9.39 -10.55 -1.06
C ILE A 91 8.54 -11.70 -0.55
N ILE A 92 7.24 -11.60 -0.76
CA ILE A 92 6.26 -12.62 -0.38
C ILE A 92 6.30 -13.78 -1.37
N SER A 93 6.34 -15.00 -0.86
CA SER A 93 6.20 -16.21 -1.66
C SER A 93 4.75 -16.69 -1.72
N SER A 94 4.46 -17.55 -2.70
CA SER A 94 3.12 -18.17 -2.83
C SER A 94 2.75 -18.99 -1.60
N GLU A 95 3.70 -19.69 -0.98
CA GLU A 95 3.45 -20.47 0.24
C GLU A 95 3.03 -19.59 1.41
N LEU A 96 3.65 -18.41 1.54
CA LEU A 96 3.27 -17.47 2.59
C LEU A 96 1.86 -16.93 2.38
N LEU A 97 1.49 -16.63 1.13
CA LEU A 97 0.15 -16.17 0.80
C LEU A 97 -0.91 -17.20 1.23
N THR A 98 -0.69 -18.48 0.92
CA THR A 98 -1.65 -19.54 1.22
C THR A 98 -1.78 -19.83 2.71
N SER A 99 -0.79 -19.51 3.52
CA SER A 99 -0.81 -19.68 4.97
C SER A 99 -1.61 -18.62 5.73
N GLN A 100 -2.03 -17.54 5.03
CA GLN A 100 -2.69 -16.38 5.61
C GLN A 100 -4.06 -16.12 4.95
N ASN A 101 -4.87 -15.26 5.57
CA ASN A 101 -6.12 -14.81 4.98
C ASN A 101 -5.83 -13.99 3.71
N GLU A 102 -6.46 -14.34 2.58
CA GLU A 102 -6.25 -13.67 1.29
C GLU A 102 -6.52 -12.15 1.32
N ARG A 103 -7.51 -11.70 2.09
CA ARG A 103 -7.83 -10.27 2.23
C ARG A 103 -6.75 -9.46 2.94
N LYS A 104 -5.79 -10.13 3.57
CA LYS A 104 -4.67 -9.48 4.23
C LYS A 104 -3.71 -8.84 3.24
N PHE A 105 -3.59 -9.38 2.03
CA PHE A 105 -2.60 -8.96 1.02
C PHE A 105 -3.23 -8.04 -0.02
N ILE A 106 -2.69 -6.83 -0.15
CA ILE A 106 -3.15 -5.80 -1.08
C ILE A 106 -2.05 -5.51 -2.08
N PRO A 107 -2.20 -5.89 -3.37
CA PRO A 107 -1.23 -5.54 -4.40
C PRO A 107 -1.35 -4.07 -4.81
N LEU A 108 -0.21 -3.39 -4.89
CA LEU A 108 -0.07 -2.02 -5.39
C LEU A 108 0.87 -2.02 -6.59
N ILE A 109 0.41 -1.60 -7.75
CA ILE A 109 1.27 -1.50 -8.93
C ILE A 109 1.99 -0.15 -8.89
N PHE A 110 3.31 -0.17 -8.71
CA PHE A 110 4.14 1.03 -8.67
C PHE A 110 4.86 1.31 -9.97
N GLU A 111 5.12 0.28 -10.76
CA GLU A 111 5.81 0.36 -12.04
C GLU A 111 5.31 -0.73 -12.98
N GLY A 112 5.34 -0.46 -14.27
CA GLY A 112 4.90 -1.41 -15.28
C GLY A 112 3.37 -1.50 -15.37
N ASN A 113 2.88 -2.71 -15.52
CA ASN A 113 1.46 -3.00 -15.64
C ASN A 113 1.13 -4.33 -14.95
N ILE A 114 -0.15 -4.70 -14.95
CA ILE A 114 -0.61 -5.94 -14.31
C ILE A 114 0.08 -7.19 -14.89
N GLU A 115 0.39 -7.20 -16.17
CA GLU A 115 0.96 -8.37 -16.84
C GLU A 115 2.42 -8.60 -16.44
N ASN A 116 3.22 -7.54 -16.33
CA ASN A 116 4.65 -7.65 -16.06
C ASN A 116 5.04 -7.40 -14.59
N SER A 117 4.14 -6.88 -13.76
CA SER A 117 4.46 -6.50 -12.38
C SER A 117 3.69 -7.27 -11.31
N LEU A 118 2.50 -7.79 -11.62
CA LEU A 118 1.75 -8.58 -10.67
C LEU A 118 2.29 -10.01 -10.59
N PRO A 119 2.79 -10.47 -9.43
CA PRO A 119 3.20 -11.87 -9.27
C PRO A 119 2.10 -12.84 -9.68
N THR A 120 2.48 -13.95 -10.28
CA THR A 120 1.56 -14.94 -10.85
C THR A 120 0.57 -15.47 -9.80
N PHE A 121 1.02 -15.68 -8.57
CA PHE A 121 0.15 -16.17 -7.49
C PHE A 121 -0.86 -15.14 -6.97
N LEU A 122 -0.75 -13.88 -7.39
CA LEU A 122 -1.73 -12.82 -7.10
C LEU A 122 -2.72 -12.59 -8.24
N ALA A 123 -2.64 -13.37 -9.31
CA ALA A 123 -3.56 -13.27 -10.45
C ALA A 123 -5.02 -13.40 -9.98
N GLY A 124 -5.87 -12.50 -10.47
CA GLY A 124 -7.28 -12.44 -10.08
C GLY A 124 -7.57 -11.64 -8.81
N LYS A 125 -6.57 -11.22 -8.06
CA LYS A 125 -6.77 -10.29 -6.94
C LYS A 125 -7.04 -8.87 -7.42
N LEU A 126 -7.90 -8.18 -6.69
CA LEU A 126 -8.04 -6.73 -6.87
C LEU A 126 -6.77 -6.03 -6.43
N TYR A 127 -6.36 -5.04 -7.19
CA TYR A 127 -5.14 -4.27 -6.96
C TYR A 127 -5.42 -2.77 -7.09
N ILE A 128 -4.49 -1.96 -6.61
CA ILE A 128 -4.52 -0.51 -6.79
C ILE A 128 -3.34 -0.12 -7.67
N ASP A 129 -3.61 0.65 -8.73
CA ASP A 129 -2.59 1.10 -9.68
C ASP A 129 -2.11 2.51 -9.32
N PHE A 130 -0.83 2.63 -8.95
CA PHE A 130 -0.18 3.90 -8.63
C PHE A 130 0.71 4.42 -9.77
N THR A 131 0.64 3.83 -10.96
CA THR A 131 1.46 4.27 -12.11
C THR A 131 0.94 5.53 -12.77
N ASP A 132 -0.35 5.82 -12.65
CA ASP A 132 -0.95 7.06 -13.13
C ASP A 132 -0.90 8.13 -12.04
N LEU A 133 0.02 9.09 -12.19
CA LEU A 133 0.23 10.17 -11.22
C LEU A 133 -1.00 11.06 -11.06
N THR A 134 -1.87 11.16 -12.06
CA THR A 134 -3.10 11.96 -11.99
C THR A 134 -4.17 11.33 -11.08
N GLN A 135 -4.09 10.03 -10.83
CA GLN A 135 -5.02 9.27 -10.01
C GLN A 135 -4.48 8.93 -8.62
N ASN A 136 -3.25 9.31 -8.29
CA ASN A 136 -2.58 8.87 -7.07
C ASN A 136 -3.30 9.29 -5.80
N ASP A 137 -3.89 10.48 -5.75
CA ASP A 137 -4.63 10.92 -4.56
C ASP A 137 -5.88 10.08 -4.32
N ASP A 138 -6.63 9.76 -5.36
CA ASP A 138 -7.81 8.88 -5.27
C ASP A 138 -7.41 7.44 -4.93
N ASN A 139 -6.34 6.95 -5.53
CA ASN A 139 -5.81 5.62 -5.26
C ASN A 139 -5.28 5.51 -3.83
N TYR A 140 -4.66 6.56 -3.31
CA TYR A 140 -4.24 6.61 -1.93
C TYR A 140 -5.44 6.59 -0.97
N ASP A 141 -6.50 7.33 -1.25
CA ASP A 141 -7.73 7.31 -0.47
C ASP A 141 -8.39 5.93 -0.48
N ASP A 142 -8.39 5.25 -1.61
CA ASP A 142 -8.86 3.87 -1.74
C ASP A 142 -8.02 2.91 -0.88
N LEU A 143 -6.71 3.08 -0.87
CA LEU A 143 -5.82 2.29 -0.05
C LEU A 143 -6.12 2.48 1.45
N VAL A 144 -6.21 3.71 1.90
CA VAL A 144 -6.54 4.04 3.29
C VAL A 144 -7.89 3.46 3.68
N THR A 145 -8.89 3.63 2.83
CA THR A 145 -10.23 3.07 3.05
C THR A 145 -10.20 1.55 3.15
N THR A 146 -9.43 0.90 2.31
CA THR A 146 -9.27 -0.56 2.33
C THR A 146 -8.59 -1.04 3.61
N ILE A 147 -7.56 -0.34 4.07
CA ILE A 147 -6.85 -0.68 5.30
C ILE A 147 -7.77 -0.55 6.52
N TYR A 148 -8.60 0.49 6.55
CA TYR A 148 -9.59 0.69 7.59
C TYR A 148 -10.86 -0.16 7.42
N GLY A 149 -11.03 -0.86 6.31
CA GLY A 149 -12.30 -1.42 5.82
C GLY A 149 -13.08 -2.30 6.77
N GLU A 150 -12.44 -3.02 7.66
CA GLU A 150 -13.08 -3.85 8.71
C GLU A 150 -13.10 -3.13 10.07
N ARG A 151 -12.58 -1.92 10.12
CA ARG A 151 -12.56 -1.06 11.31
C ARG A 151 -13.38 0.19 11.05
N LYS A 152 -13.88 0.79 12.11
CA LYS A 152 -14.54 2.08 11.99
C LYS A 152 -13.58 3.07 11.31
N LYS A 153 -14.01 3.65 10.21
CA LYS A 153 -13.29 4.73 9.56
C LYS A 153 -12.96 5.82 10.57
N PRO A 154 -11.80 6.46 10.48
CA PRO A 154 -11.49 7.59 11.32
C PRO A 154 -12.63 8.61 11.17
N PRO A 155 -13.01 9.32 12.24
CA PRO A 155 -14.08 10.32 12.14
C PRO A 155 -13.79 11.28 11.00
N VAL A 156 -14.78 11.49 10.16
CA VAL A 156 -14.70 12.38 8.99
C VAL A 156 -14.19 13.78 9.37
N ILE A 157 -14.42 14.18 10.60
CA ILE A 157 -13.96 15.43 11.19
C ILE A 157 -12.42 15.56 11.21
N LYS A 158 -11.69 14.45 11.24
CA LYS A 158 -10.21 14.45 11.16
C LYS A 158 -9.69 14.56 9.73
N ARG A 159 -10.54 14.32 8.76
CA ARG A 159 -10.29 14.74 7.39
C ARG A 159 -10.65 16.22 7.34
N THR A 160 -9.70 17.05 7.67
CA THR A 160 -9.83 18.48 7.56
C THR A 160 -10.31 18.87 6.16
N SER A 161 -10.88 20.06 6.05
CA SER A 161 -11.27 20.65 4.75
C SER A 161 -10.21 20.49 3.65
N GLU A 162 -8.95 20.27 4.02
CA GLU A 162 -7.85 19.99 3.10
C GLU A 162 -7.91 18.60 2.49
N SER A 163 -8.35 17.60 3.22
CA SER A 163 -8.57 16.27 2.64
C SER A 163 -9.85 16.18 1.82
N ILE A 164 -10.72 17.16 1.99
CA ILE A 164 -11.94 17.33 1.19
C ILE A 164 -11.66 18.16 -0.06
N LYS A 165 -10.52 18.84 -0.13
CA LYS A 165 -10.02 19.40 -1.38
C LYS A 165 -9.75 18.24 -2.32
N LYS A 166 -10.78 17.96 -3.10
CA LYS A 166 -10.74 16.94 -4.12
C LYS A 166 -9.49 17.10 -4.99
N PRO A 167 -9.02 16.01 -5.52
CA PRO A 167 -7.97 16.07 -6.53
C PRO A 167 -8.25 17.18 -7.54
N SER A 168 -7.23 17.87 -7.92
CA SER A 168 -7.32 19.04 -8.79
C SER A 168 -8.10 18.77 -10.09
N HIS A 169 -8.11 17.54 -10.58
CA HIS A 169 -8.86 17.17 -11.77
C HIS A 169 -10.39 17.20 -11.59
N LEU A 170 -10.89 16.86 -10.39
CA LEU A 170 -12.32 16.95 -10.10
C LEU A 170 -12.79 18.41 -9.95
N ILE A 171 -11.91 19.26 -9.49
CA ILE A 171 -12.17 20.71 -9.43
C ILE A 171 -12.18 21.30 -10.84
N ALA A 172 -11.27 20.84 -11.71
CA ALA A 172 -11.22 21.27 -13.11
C ALA A 172 -12.47 20.84 -13.87
N ASP A 173 -12.96 19.62 -13.64
CA ASP A 173 -14.18 19.12 -14.27
C ASP A 173 -15.43 19.92 -13.85
N SER A 174 -15.57 20.21 -12.56
CA SER A 174 -16.67 21.05 -12.10
C SER A 174 -16.58 22.48 -12.65
N THR A 175 -15.39 23.01 -12.79
CA THR A 175 -15.19 24.34 -13.38
C THR A 175 -15.50 24.34 -14.88
N SER A 176 -15.12 23.28 -15.60
CA SER A 176 -15.44 23.17 -17.01
C SER A 176 -16.95 23.01 -17.28
N ASP A 177 -17.63 22.30 -16.41
CA ASP A 177 -19.09 22.17 -16.50
C ASP A 177 -19.80 23.48 -16.19
N GLU A 178 -19.34 24.24 -15.22
CA GLU A 178 -19.84 25.59 -14.96
C GLU A 178 -19.60 26.52 -16.13
N VAL A 179 -18.43 26.46 -16.75
CA VAL A 179 -18.13 27.28 -17.94
C VAL A 179 -19.01 26.87 -19.12
N LYS A 180 -19.32 25.58 -19.28
CA LYS A 180 -20.26 25.10 -20.30
C LYS A 180 -21.69 25.60 -20.05
N ILE A 181 -22.12 25.64 -18.80
CA ILE A 181 -23.45 26.14 -18.41
C ILE A 181 -23.56 27.66 -18.63
N LEU A 182 -22.49 28.39 -18.36
CA LEU A 182 -22.46 29.86 -18.52
C LEU A 182 -22.15 30.31 -19.95
N GLY A 183 -21.66 29.44 -20.79
CA GLY A 183 -21.33 29.70 -22.21
C GLY A 183 -22.49 29.46 -23.19
N ILE A 184 -23.63 29.18 -22.68
CA ILE A 184 -24.85 29.02 -23.46
C ILE A 184 -25.54 30.41 -23.64
#